data_ff9207754fdeee0305eb86d3a8771cfd
#
_entry.id   ff9207754fdeee0305eb86d3a8771cfd
#
_cell.length_a   1.000
_cell.length_b   1.000
_cell.length_c   1.000
_cell.angle_alpha   90.00
_cell.angle_beta   90.00
_cell.angle_gamma   90.00
#
_symmetry.space_group_name_H-M   'P 1'
#
loop_
_entity.id
_entity.type
_entity.pdbx_description
1 polymer ?
#
loop_
_entity_poly.entity_id
_entity_poly.type
_entity_poly.pdbx_seq_one_letter_code
_entity_poly.pdbx_strand_id
1 'polypeptide(L)'
;MRISKNRGFDSEEQLVGAILACMRRARRHDYRAELEVDAGVGIADLVLAKRAPRSTQGLRALGSVAPRLAVLLSSEVGDSIRSRQQLATSLGASVSAAQRVIAQLSSAGLAKQSQNGLDILSVRTPPFERLIAVEAKLSEWERVLVQAYRNLQFADESWVVVDHAYIRRAVAQLERFRLSGVGLASIDRKLGLFVHHAAPTLGPVSPSKHWQAQGVLAARLLKR
;
A
#
# COMPACT_ATOMS: atom_id res chain seq x y z
N MET A 1 40.26 19.71 -13.79
CA MET A 1 39.07 18.82 -13.99
C MET A 1 37.90 19.41 -13.20
N ARG A 2 36.95 20.12 -13.86
CA ARG A 2 35.77 20.69 -13.16
C ARG A 2 34.87 19.55 -12.81
N ILE A 3 34.75 19.27 -11.51
CA ILE A 3 33.72 18.37 -10.98
C ILE A 3 32.38 19.04 -11.30
N SER A 4 31.68 18.51 -12.31
CA SER A 4 30.29 18.91 -12.61
C SER A 4 29.50 18.78 -11.32
N LYS A 5 29.04 19.90 -10.75
CA LYS A 5 28.11 19.88 -9.62
C LYS A 5 26.93 19.01 -10.05
N ASN A 6 26.78 17.88 -9.38
CA ASN A 6 25.66 16.98 -9.63
C ASN A 6 24.38 17.80 -9.38
N ARG A 7 23.68 18.17 -10.45
CA ARG A 7 22.40 18.88 -10.34
C ARG A 7 21.38 17.86 -9.86
N GLY A 8 20.82 18.08 -8.69
CA GLY A 8 19.70 17.30 -8.14
C GLY A 8 18.48 17.31 -9.06
N PHE A 9 17.41 16.69 -8.63
CA PHE A 9 16.12 16.73 -9.33
C PHE A 9 15.45 18.10 -9.12
N ASP A 10 14.69 18.54 -10.14
CA ASP A 10 14.00 19.83 -10.10
C ASP A 10 12.63 19.71 -9.40
N SER A 11 12.08 18.50 -9.29
CA SER A 11 10.81 18.22 -8.61
C SER A 11 10.75 16.78 -8.05
N GLU A 12 9.84 16.56 -7.10
CA GLU A 12 9.54 15.23 -6.55
C GLU A 12 8.95 14.31 -7.62
N GLU A 13 8.18 14.83 -8.56
CA GLU A 13 7.65 14.07 -9.69
C GLU A 13 8.77 13.49 -10.58
N GLN A 14 9.81 14.29 -10.86
CA GLN A 14 10.99 13.80 -11.59
C GLN A 14 11.73 12.73 -10.79
N LEU A 15 11.83 12.88 -9.46
CA LEU A 15 12.43 11.89 -8.57
C LEU A 15 11.64 10.56 -8.63
N VAL A 16 10.32 10.60 -8.50
CA VAL A 16 9.44 9.42 -8.62
C VAL A 16 9.57 8.80 -10.02
N GLY A 17 9.60 9.61 -11.07
CA GLY A 17 9.84 9.14 -12.45
C GLY A 17 11.15 8.37 -12.60
N ALA A 18 12.21 8.84 -11.93
CA ALA A 18 13.52 8.18 -11.93
C ALA A 18 13.49 6.85 -11.14
N ILE A 19 12.75 6.78 -10.02
CA ILE A 19 12.53 5.53 -9.28
C ILE A 19 11.87 4.50 -10.19
N LEU A 20 10.78 4.86 -10.87
CA LEU A 20 10.07 3.99 -11.80
C LEU A 20 10.96 3.54 -12.97
N ALA A 21 11.82 4.41 -13.48
CA ALA A 21 12.78 4.06 -14.52
C ALA A 21 13.82 3.05 -14.03
N CYS A 22 14.31 3.18 -12.79
CA CYS A 22 15.21 2.20 -12.18
C CYS A 22 14.56 0.83 -12.03
N MET A 23 13.29 0.79 -11.60
CA MET A 23 12.53 -0.46 -11.48
C MET A 23 12.37 -1.16 -12.83
N ARG A 24 12.01 -0.43 -13.88
CA ARG A 24 11.90 -0.98 -15.25
C ARG A 24 13.22 -1.57 -15.74
N ARG A 25 14.35 -0.87 -15.50
CA ARG A 25 15.68 -1.39 -15.85
C ARG A 25 16.05 -2.65 -15.08
N ALA A 26 15.66 -2.74 -13.81
CA ALA A 26 15.88 -3.92 -12.98
C ALA A 26 14.95 -5.10 -13.34
N ARG A 27 14.13 -4.99 -14.41
CA ARG A 27 13.16 -6.00 -14.87
C ARG A 27 12.21 -6.49 -13.77
N ARG A 28 11.82 -5.61 -12.85
CA ARG A 28 10.82 -5.89 -11.81
C ARG A 28 9.41 -5.87 -12.38
N HIS A 29 9.15 -6.68 -13.41
CA HIS A 29 7.86 -6.75 -14.11
C HIS A 29 6.75 -7.40 -13.28
N ASP A 30 7.10 -8.07 -12.21
CA ASP A 30 6.18 -8.68 -11.24
C ASP A 30 5.54 -7.66 -10.29
N TYR A 31 6.08 -6.42 -10.24
CA TYR A 31 5.51 -5.33 -9.46
C TYR A 31 4.69 -4.38 -10.33
N ARG A 32 3.53 -4.01 -9.83
CA ARG A 32 2.74 -2.87 -10.31
C ARG A 32 3.09 -1.65 -9.49
N ALA A 33 3.26 -0.52 -10.17
CA ALA A 33 3.50 0.77 -9.55
C ALA A 33 2.22 1.60 -9.61
N GLU A 34 1.75 2.08 -8.47
CA GLU A 34 0.60 2.96 -8.34
C GLU A 34 0.99 4.20 -7.55
N LEU A 35 0.66 5.39 -8.10
CA LEU A 35 0.98 6.68 -7.52
C LEU A 35 -0.14 7.14 -6.58
N GLU A 36 0.22 7.95 -5.59
CA GLU A 36 -0.73 8.65 -4.70
C GLU A 36 -1.80 7.71 -4.12
N VAL A 37 -1.34 6.65 -3.43
CA VAL A 37 -2.23 5.63 -2.86
C VAL A 37 -2.66 6.03 -1.46
N ASP A 38 -3.97 6.29 -1.29
CA ASP A 38 -4.60 6.51 0.01
C ASP A 38 -5.09 5.18 0.60
N ALA A 39 -4.37 4.67 1.59
CA ALA A 39 -4.77 3.49 2.36
C ALA A 39 -5.52 3.84 3.67
N GLY A 40 -5.96 5.10 3.83
CA GLY A 40 -6.67 5.58 5.02
C GLY A 40 -5.76 5.86 6.22
N VAL A 41 -4.46 6.07 5.99
CA VAL A 41 -3.46 6.50 6.99
C VAL A 41 -2.62 7.68 6.49
N GLY A 42 -2.89 8.14 5.30
CA GLY A 42 -2.16 9.13 4.52
C GLY A 42 -2.04 8.65 3.07
N ILE A 43 -1.48 9.50 2.24
CA ILE A 43 -1.25 9.22 0.82
C ILE A 43 0.24 8.89 0.67
N ALA A 44 0.53 7.66 0.21
CA ALA A 44 1.89 7.29 -0.17
C ALA A 44 2.18 7.77 -1.60
N ASP A 45 3.33 8.39 -1.83
CA ASP A 45 3.71 8.92 -3.14
C ASP A 45 3.74 7.81 -4.21
N LEU A 46 4.20 6.61 -3.84
CA LEU A 46 4.27 5.44 -4.71
C LEU A 46 4.04 4.16 -3.89
N VAL A 47 3.23 3.25 -4.40
CA VAL A 47 3.12 1.89 -3.89
C VAL A 47 3.48 0.90 -4.99
N LEU A 48 4.41 0.01 -4.67
CA LEU A 48 4.79 -1.11 -5.51
C LEU A 48 4.09 -2.36 -4.99
N ALA A 49 3.20 -2.91 -5.82
CA ALA A 49 2.36 -4.04 -5.47
C ALA A 49 2.76 -5.28 -6.27
N LYS A 50 3.23 -6.32 -5.60
CA LYS A 50 3.53 -7.60 -6.23
C LYS A 50 2.29 -8.47 -6.27
N ARG A 51 1.88 -8.87 -7.48
CA ARG A 51 0.66 -9.64 -7.66
C ARG A 51 0.83 -11.08 -7.15
N ALA A 52 -0.13 -11.55 -6.37
CA ALA A 52 -0.17 -12.94 -5.94
C ALA A 52 -0.57 -13.87 -7.10
N PRO A 53 0.04 -15.07 -7.22
CA PRO A 53 -0.42 -16.07 -8.17
C PRO A 53 -1.90 -16.40 -7.96
N ARG A 54 -2.65 -16.62 -9.06
CA ARG A 54 -4.08 -17.00 -9.03
C ARG A 54 -5.01 -16.04 -8.29
N SER A 55 -4.65 -14.76 -8.21
CA SER A 55 -5.38 -13.73 -7.45
C SER A 55 -6.57 -13.11 -8.18
N THR A 56 -6.98 -13.61 -9.35
CA THR A 56 -8.00 -12.95 -10.20
C THR A 56 -9.35 -12.82 -9.51
N GLN A 57 -9.81 -13.85 -8.78
CA GLN A 57 -11.06 -13.79 -8.03
C GLN A 57 -11.01 -12.76 -6.92
N GLY A 58 -9.96 -12.78 -6.10
CA GLY A 58 -9.74 -11.80 -5.04
C GLY A 58 -9.65 -10.37 -5.58
N LEU A 59 -8.96 -10.18 -6.71
CA LEU A 59 -8.84 -8.88 -7.37
C LEU A 59 -10.23 -8.34 -7.77
N ARG A 60 -11.06 -9.16 -8.41
CA ARG A 60 -12.43 -8.77 -8.80
C ARG A 60 -13.30 -8.48 -7.59
N ALA A 61 -13.26 -9.34 -6.57
CA ALA A 61 -14.04 -9.17 -5.35
C ALA A 61 -13.69 -7.86 -4.63
N LEU A 62 -12.39 -7.62 -4.36
CA LEU A 62 -11.97 -6.41 -3.68
C LEU A 62 -12.17 -5.14 -4.51
N GLY A 63 -11.99 -5.23 -5.82
CA GLY A 63 -12.17 -4.08 -6.71
C GLY A 63 -13.62 -3.67 -6.94
N SER A 64 -14.60 -4.54 -6.63
CA SER A 64 -16.04 -4.26 -6.76
C SER A 64 -16.68 -3.65 -5.51
N VAL A 65 -15.95 -3.51 -4.42
CA VAL A 65 -16.44 -2.91 -3.17
C VAL A 65 -15.68 -1.62 -2.83
N ALA A 66 -16.27 -0.79 -1.97
CA ALA A 66 -15.56 0.34 -1.43
C ALA A 66 -14.33 -0.15 -0.62
N PRO A 67 -13.13 0.42 -0.81
CA PRO A 67 -11.89 -0.08 -0.21
C PRO A 67 -11.95 -0.29 1.33
N ARG A 68 -12.70 0.57 2.04
CA ARG A 68 -12.94 0.45 3.48
C ARG A 68 -13.66 -0.85 3.90
N LEU A 69 -14.37 -1.47 2.95
CA LEU A 69 -15.10 -2.73 3.19
C LEU A 69 -14.27 -3.96 2.81
N ALA A 70 -13.09 -3.79 2.24
CA ALA A 70 -12.24 -4.88 1.78
C ALA A 70 -11.89 -5.87 2.91
N VAL A 71 -11.74 -5.38 4.15
CA VAL A 71 -11.47 -6.22 5.33
C VAL A 71 -12.59 -7.22 5.60
N LEU A 72 -13.85 -6.90 5.25
CA LEU A 72 -14.99 -7.82 5.39
C LEU A 72 -14.88 -9.05 4.50
N LEU A 73 -14.07 -8.96 3.44
CA LEU A 73 -13.82 -10.07 2.53
C LEU A 73 -12.61 -10.91 2.93
N SER A 74 -11.86 -10.52 4.00
CA SER A 74 -10.81 -11.38 4.55
C SER A 74 -11.42 -12.62 5.20
N SER A 75 -10.74 -13.76 5.11
CA SER A 75 -11.22 -14.99 5.73
C SER A 75 -11.40 -14.87 7.24
N GLU A 76 -10.54 -14.11 7.91
CA GLU A 76 -10.61 -13.90 9.36
C GLU A 76 -11.87 -13.15 9.80
N VAL A 77 -12.28 -12.12 9.03
CA VAL A 77 -13.45 -11.29 9.37
C VAL A 77 -14.71 -11.82 8.68
N GLY A 78 -14.66 -12.10 7.38
CA GLY A 78 -15.84 -12.54 6.61
C GLY A 78 -16.44 -13.84 7.16
N ASP A 79 -15.60 -14.81 7.49
CA ASP A 79 -16.05 -16.10 8.02
C ASP A 79 -16.63 -16.01 9.45
N SER A 80 -16.39 -14.93 10.18
CA SER A 80 -16.94 -14.71 11.53
C SER A 80 -18.33 -14.05 11.53
N ILE A 81 -18.75 -13.42 10.42
CA ILE A 81 -20.00 -12.66 10.31
C ILE A 81 -21.11 -13.54 9.74
N ARG A 82 -22.12 -13.87 10.57
CA ARG A 82 -23.26 -14.70 10.20
C ARG A 82 -24.60 -13.97 10.31
N SER A 83 -24.60 -12.73 10.81
CA SER A 83 -25.82 -11.95 10.98
C SER A 83 -25.60 -10.48 10.74
N ARG A 84 -26.70 -9.77 10.45
CA ARG A 84 -26.72 -8.30 10.32
C ARG A 84 -26.22 -7.61 11.58
N GLN A 85 -26.56 -8.14 12.74
CA GLN A 85 -26.14 -7.59 14.03
C GLN A 85 -24.63 -7.72 14.22
N GLN A 86 -24.06 -8.89 13.90
CA GLN A 86 -22.60 -9.09 13.94
C GLN A 86 -21.87 -8.16 12.97
N LEU A 87 -22.42 -7.96 11.75
CA LEU A 87 -21.86 -7.00 10.81
C LEU A 87 -21.91 -5.57 11.35
N ALA A 88 -23.03 -5.16 11.96
CA ALA A 88 -23.17 -3.84 12.57
C ALA A 88 -22.11 -3.62 13.67
N THR A 89 -21.93 -4.60 14.54
CA THR A 89 -20.92 -4.58 15.61
C THR A 89 -19.50 -4.50 15.03
N SER A 90 -19.19 -5.33 14.03
CA SER A 90 -17.87 -5.35 13.35
C SER A 90 -17.53 -4.03 12.66
N LEU A 91 -18.55 -3.32 12.14
CA LEU A 91 -18.39 -2.02 11.50
C LEU A 91 -18.43 -0.83 12.49
N GLY A 92 -18.76 -1.06 13.76
CA GLY A 92 -19.04 0.02 14.70
C GLY A 92 -20.20 0.92 14.22
N ALA A 93 -21.22 0.33 13.57
CA ALA A 93 -22.28 1.04 12.87
C ALA A 93 -23.67 0.60 13.30
N SER A 94 -24.71 1.34 12.88
CA SER A 94 -26.10 0.95 13.14
C SER A 94 -26.51 -0.26 12.28
N VAL A 95 -27.53 -1.01 12.72
CA VAL A 95 -28.08 -2.14 11.97
C VAL A 95 -28.61 -1.72 10.59
N SER A 96 -29.15 -0.51 10.46
CA SER A 96 -29.58 0.05 9.18
C SER A 96 -28.39 0.35 8.24
N ALA A 97 -27.25 0.78 8.77
CA ALA A 97 -26.02 0.94 8.00
C ALA A 97 -25.47 -0.43 7.54
N ALA A 98 -25.46 -1.42 8.43
CA ALA A 98 -25.09 -2.79 8.08
C ALA A 98 -25.98 -3.37 6.95
N GLN A 99 -27.30 -3.10 6.99
CA GLN A 99 -28.21 -3.53 5.91
C GLN A 99 -27.83 -2.94 4.53
N ARG A 100 -27.40 -1.66 4.49
CA ARG A 100 -26.93 -1.04 3.24
C ARG A 100 -25.65 -1.70 2.73
N VAL A 101 -24.74 -2.07 3.64
CA VAL A 101 -23.51 -2.79 3.29
C VAL A 101 -23.84 -4.19 2.74
N ILE A 102 -24.76 -4.91 3.39
CA ILE A 102 -25.22 -6.23 2.89
C ILE A 102 -25.81 -6.09 1.49
N ALA A 103 -26.67 -5.10 1.26
CA ALA A 103 -27.25 -4.87 -0.08
C ALA A 103 -26.15 -4.58 -1.13
N GLN A 104 -25.15 -3.79 -0.77
CA GLN A 104 -23.99 -3.51 -1.66
C GLN A 104 -23.19 -4.79 -1.95
N LEU A 105 -22.88 -5.59 -0.95
CA LEU A 105 -22.15 -6.85 -1.12
C LEU A 105 -22.97 -7.85 -1.95
N SER A 106 -24.27 -7.94 -1.71
CA SER A 106 -25.18 -8.85 -2.44
C SER A 106 -25.31 -8.44 -3.91
N SER A 107 -25.44 -7.14 -4.20
CA SER A 107 -25.48 -6.65 -5.60
C SER A 107 -24.17 -6.92 -6.35
N ALA A 108 -23.04 -6.98 -5.64
CA ALA A 108 -21.74 -7.36 -6.20
C ALA A 108 -21.52 -8.89 -6.25
N GLY A 109 -22.50 -9.71 -5.81
CA GLY A 109 -22.36 -11.16 -5.72
C GLY A 109 -21.42 -11.66 -4.61
N LEU A 110 -21.13 -10.79 -3.63
CA LEU A 110 -20.15 -11.03 -2.56
C LEU A 110 -20.81 -11.38 -1.22
N ALA A 111 -22.13 -11.37 -1.12
CA ALA A 111 -22.86 -11.85 0.03
C ALA A 111 -24.15 -12.53 -0.39
N LYS A 112 -24.57 -13.53 0.38
CA LYS A 112 -25.87 -14.19 0.28
C LYS A 112 -26.56 -14.18 1.63
N GLN A 113 -27.82 -13.84 1.64
CA GLN A 113 -28.69 -13.97 2.82
C GLN A 113 -29.60 -15.17 2.62
N SER A 114 -29.60 -16.08 3.58
CA SER A 114 -30.40 -17.31 3.55
C SER A 114 -31.12 -17.48 4.90
N GLN A 115 -31.93 -18.53 5.04
CA GLN A 115 -32.54 -18.90 6.33
C GLN A 115 -31.50 -19.24 7.40
N ASN A 116 -30.30 -19.68 6.99
CA ASN A 116 -29.18 -20.02 7.87
C ASN A 116 -28.33 -18.82 8.28
N GLY A 117 -28.65 -17.61 7.76
CA GLY A 117 -27.94 -16.38 8.11
C GLY A 117 -27.32 -15.64 6.92
N LEU A 118 -26.28 -14.88 7.21
CA LEU A 118 -25.51 -14.10 6.25
C LEU A 118 -24.19 -14.82 5.91
N ASP A 119 -23.98 -15.10 4.64
CA ASP A 119 -22.72 -15.61 4.11
C ASP A 119 -22.02 -14.53 3.29
N ILE A 120 -20.80 -14.15 3.70
CA ILE A 120 -19.96 -13.21 2.95
C ILE A 120 -18.87 -14.01 2.23
N LEU A 121 -18.64 -13.71 0.96
CA LEU A 121 -17.56 -14.34 0.18
C LEU A 121 -16.22 -14.04 0.81
N SER A 122 -15.50 -15.08 1.18
CA SER A 122 -14.18 -15.00 1.80
C SER A 122 -13.08 -15.02 0.75
N VAL A 123 -12.20 -14.03 0.79
CA VAL A 123 -10.98 -13.98 -0.03
C VAL A 123 -9.81 -14.49 0.81
N ARG A 124 -9.43 -15.75 0.61
CA ARG A 124 -8.38 -16.41 1.39
C ARG A 124 -6.98 -15.83 1.14
N THR A 125 -6.72 -15.43 -0.10
CA THR A 125 -5.41 -14.90 -0.49
C THR A 125 -5.57 -13.48 -1.01
N PRO A 126 -4.89 -12.50 -0.42
CA PRO A 126 -4.90 -11.13 -0.93
C PRO A 126 -4.44 -11.07 -2.39
N PRO A 127 -4.99 -10.15 -3.22
CA PRO A 127 -4.58 -10.01 -4.62
C PRO A 127 -3.10 -9.65 -4.81
N PHE A 128 -2.52 -8.99 -3.84
CA PHE A 128 -1.11 -8.63 -3.84
C PHE A 128 -0.42 -9.29 -2.65
N GLU A 129 0.62 -10.07 -2.93
CA GLU A 129 1.39 -10.80 -1.91
C GLU A 129 2.39 -9.92 -1.18
N ARG A 130 2.71 -8.73 -1.74
CA ARG A 130 3.63 -7.77 -1.14
C ARG A 130 3.28 -6.35 -1.57
N LEU A 131 3.21 -5.45 -0.60
CA LEU A 131 3.05 -4.02 -0.78
C LEU A 131 4.28 -3.29 -0.25
N ILE A 132 4.94 -2.51 -1.10
CA ILE A 132 6.08 -1.67 -0.72
C ILE A 132 5.64 -0.22 -0.91
N ALA A 133 5.58 0.55 0.18
CA ALA A 133 5.29 1.97 0.14
C ALA A 133 6.60 2.77 0.01
N VAL A 134 6.57 3.80 -0.79
CA VAL A 134 7.72 4.69 -1.03
C VAL A 134 7.27 6.13 -0.89
N GLU A 135 7.99 6.87 -0.06
CA GLU A 135 7.92 8.31 0.05
C GLU A 135 9.14 8.93 -0.63
N ALA A 136 8.93 9.87 -1.52
CA ALA A 136 9.96 10.48 -2.34
C ALA A 136 10.05 11.99 -2.05
N LYS A 137 11.21 12.47 -1.58
CA LYS A 137 11.43 13.89 -1.28
C LYS A 137 12.79 14.35 -1.75
N LEU A 138 12.88 15.63 -2.13
CA LEU A 138 14.17 16.19 -2.53
C LEU A 138 15.13 16.28 -1.34
N SER A 139 14.70 16.77 -0.19
CA SER A 139 15.60 17.04 0.95
C SER A 139 15.00 16.89 2.34
N GLU A 140 13.69 16.96 2.54
CA GLU A 140 13.00 17.02 3.84
C GLU A 140 12.83 15.62 4.48
N TRP A 141 13.92 14.93 4.73
CA TRP A 141 13.90 13.53 5.17
C TRP A 141 13.21 13.31 6.54
N GLU A 142 13.21 14.29 7.45
CA GLU A 142 12.59 14.13 8.78
C GLU A 142 11.07 13.99 8.69
N ARG A 143 10.44 14.88 7.94
CA ARG A 143 8.99 14.86 7.71
C ARG A 143 8.58 13.59 6.95
N VAL A 144 9.37 13.22 5.97
CA VAL A 144 9.08 12.04 5.14
C VAL A 144 9.30 10.72 5.89
N LEU A 145 10.22 10.67 6.85
CA LEU A 145 10.38 9.51 7.71
C LEU A 145 9.09 9.22 8.51
N VAL A 146 8.42 10.28 9.02
CA VAL A 146 7.13 10.13 9.71
C VAL A 146 6.04 9.61 8.77
N GLN A 147 6.00 10.08 7.52
CA GLN A 147 5.05 9.58 6.52
C GLN A 147 5.34 8.10 6.19
N ALA A 148 6.59 7.77 5.93
CA ALA A 148 7.00 6.40 5.66
C ALA A 148 6.71 5.46 6.85
N TYR A 149 6.93 5.90 8.09
CA TYR A 149 6.57 5.13 9.28
C TYR A 149 5.05 4.84 9.34
N ARG A 150 4.20 5.80 9.00
CA ARG A 150 2.74 5.59 8.93
C ARG A 150 2.36 4.55 7.88
N ASN A 151 3.09 4.47 6.78
CA ASN A 151 2.82 3.51 5.71
C ASN A 151 3.02 2.05 6.15
N LEU A 152 3.79 1.78 7.21
CA LEU A 152 3.90 0.46 7.81
C LEU A 152 2.56 -0.08 8.36
N GLN A 153 1.56 0.78 8.53
CA GLN A 153 0.22 0.34 8.87
C GLN A 153 -0.37 -0.58 7.79
N PHE A 154 -0.08 -0.35 6.50
CA PHE A 154 -0.66 -1.11 5.41
C PHE A 154 0.36 -1.85 4.54
N ALA A 155 1.61 -1.42 4.51
CA ALA A 155 2.65 -1.96 3.65
C ALA A 155 3.53 -2.97 4.39
N ASP A 156 4.04 -3.96 3.66
CA ASP A 156 5.00 -4.95 4.17
C ASP A 156 6.39 -4.34 4.36
N GLU A 157 6.69 -3.31 3.56
CA GLU A 157 7.91 -2.50 3.64
C GLU A 157 7.57 -1.04 3.37
N SER A 158 8.30 -0.15 4.02
CA SER A 158 8.22 1.27 3.74
C SER A 158 9.61 1.87 3.55
N TRP A 159 9.72 2.75 2.57
CA TRP A 159 10.97 3.35 2.13
C TRP A 159 10.86 4.85 2.02
N VAL A 160 11.94 5.51 2.42
CA VAL A 160 12.22 6.91 2.06
C VAL A 160 13.25 6.91 0.94
N VAL A 161 12.93 7.60 -0.15
CA VAL A 161 13.88 7.82 -1.26
C VAL A 161 14.09 9.32 -1.41
N VAL A 162 15.33 9.76 -1.24
CA VAL A 162 15.72 11.18 -1.39
C VAL A 162 16.62 11.39 -2.58
N ASP A 163 16.68 12.63 -3.05
CA ASP A 163 17.67 13.01 -4.07
C ASP A 163 19.08 12.79 -3.51
N HIS A 164 19.93 12.11 -4.31
CA HIS A 164 21.30 11.80 -3.91
C HIS A 164 22.12 13.07 -3.61
N ALA A 165 21.80 14.19 -4.22
CA ALA A 165 22.48 15.47 -3.95
C ALA A 165 22.32 15.91 -2.47
N TYR A 166 21.25 15.47 -1.78
CA TYR A 166 20.92 15.89 -0.41
C TYR A 166 21.01 14.77 0.62
N ILE A 167 21.43 13.57 0.23
CA ILE A 167 21.41 12.36 1.08
C ILE A 167 22.23 12.46 2.36
N ARG A 168 23.30 13.25 2.41
CA ARG A 168 24.25 13.27 3.52
C ARG A 168 23.61 13.49 4.90
N ARG A 169 22.59 14.37 4.99
CA ARG A 169 21.88 14.66 6.25
C ARG A 169 21.06 13.45 6.71
N ALA A 170 20.40 12.74 5.82
CA ALA A 170 19.62 11.55 6.14
C ALA A 170 20.55 10.39 6.56
N VAL A 171 21.65 10.17 5.87
CA VAL A 171 22.64 9.13 6.23
C VAL A 171 23.27 9.39 7.59
N ALA A 172 23.51 10.65 7.98
CA ALA A 172 24.00 10.99 9.32
C ALA A 172 23.01 10.59 10.44
N GLN A 173 21.75 10.29 10.10
CA GLN A 173 20.69 9.90 11.03
C GLN A 173 20.16 8.48 10.76
N LEU A 174 21.00 7.62 10.22
CA LEU A 174 20.61 6.27 9.76
C LEU A 174 19.96 5.43 10.88
N GLU A 175 20.38 5.64 12.12
CA GLU A 175 19.81 4.94 13.28
C GLU A 175 18.32 5.23 13.47
N ARG A 176 17.84 6.43 13.15
CA ARG A 176 16.40 6.76 13.20
C ARG A 176 15.59 5.94 12.20
N PHE A 177 16.15 5.70 11.01
CA PHE A 177 15.52 4.83 9.99
C PHE A 177 15.49 3.38 10.49
N ARG A 178 16.58 2.91 11.05
CA ARG A 178 16.69 1.55 11.58
C ARG A 178 15.69 1.29 12.71
N LEU A 179 15.60 2.19 13.69
CA LEU A 179 14.67 2.08 14.81
C LEU A 179 13.20 2.18 14.39
N SER A 180 12.90 2.93 13.32
CA SER A 180 11.54 3.04 12.79
C SER A 180 11.14 1.89 11.85
N GLY A 181 12.05 0.99 11.47
CA GLY A 181 11.78 -0.06 10.50
C GLY A 181 11.57 0.46 9.07
N VAL A 182 12.09 1.65 8.74
CA VAL A 182 11.93 2.30 7.44
C VAL A 182 13.24 2.24 6.66
N GLY A 183 13.19 1.83 5.41
CA GLY A 183 14.35 1.84 4.52
C GLY A 183 14.76 3.25 4.09
N LEU A 184 16.05 3.46 3.84
CA LEU A 184 16.58 4.68 3.27
C LEU A 184 17.32 4.38 1.98
N ALA A 185 16.91 5.03 0.91
CA ALA A 185 17.61 5.00 -0.37
C ALA A 185 17.77 6.43 -0.93
N SER A 186 18.64 6.57 -1.89
CA SER A 186 18.75 7.80 -2.68
C SER A 186 18.85 7.47 -4.16
N ILE A 187 18.47 8.41 -4.99
CA ILE A 187 18.57 8.25 -6.44
C ILE A 187 19.38 9.38 -7.06
N ASP A 188 20.33 9.00 -7.91
CA ASP A 188 21.11 9.90 -8.74
C ASP A 188 20.60 9.83 -10.17
N ARG A 189 20.54 10.97 -10.86
CA ARG A 189 20.06 11.03 -12.27
C ARG A 189 20.84 10.15 -13.22
N LYS A 190 22.14 9.96 -12.98
CA LYS A 190 23.06 9.23 -13.86
C LYS A 190 23.38 7.84 -13.35
N LEU A 191 23.64 7.72 -12.06
CA LEU A 191 24.15 6.50 -11.44
C LEU A 191 23.03 5.57 -10.94
N GLY A 192 21.80 6.09 -10.78
CA GLY A 192 20.65 5.29 -10.38
C GLY A 192 20.42 5.24 -8.87
N LEU A 193 19.86 4.14 -8.38
CA LEU A 193 19.42 3.96 -7.01
C LEU A 193 20.55 3.42 -6.11
N PHE A 194 20.72 4.03 -4.95
CA PHE A 194 21.63 3.61 -3.88
C PHE A 194 20.83 3.29 -2.62
N VAL A 195 21.01 2.10 -2.08
CA VAL A 195 20.41 1.70 -0.80
C VAL A 195 21.41 1.97 0.33
N HIS A 196 21.00 2.79 1.30
CA HIS A 196 21.80 3.14 2.49
C HIS A 196 21.40 2.32 3.71
N HIS A 197 20.12 2.00 3.82
CA HIS A 197 19.56 1.08 4.81
C HIS A 197 18.39 0.33 4.20
N ALA A 198 18.43 -1.00 4.20
CA ALA A 198 17.34 -1.82 3.70
C ALA A 198 16.15 -1.83 4.67
N ALA A 199 14.94 -1.63 4.15
CA ALA A 199 13.74 -1.83 4.95
C ALA A 199 13.63 -3.32 5.35
N PRO A 200 13.30 -3.62 6.62
CA PRO A 200 12.93 -4.97 6.99
C PRO A 200 11.55 -5.32 6.42
N THR A 201 11.36 -6.56 6.03
CA THR A 201 10.05 -7.09 5.66
C THR A 201 9.35 -7.58 6.92
N LEU A 202 8.57 -6.72 7.55
CA LEU A 202 7.91 -7.00 8.84
C LEU A 202 6.45 -7.42 8.68
N GLY A 203 5.86 -7.20 7.50
CA GLY A 203 4.42 -7.26 7.28
C GLY A 203 3.69 -6.02 7.82
N PRO A 204 2.43 -5.84 7.47
CA PRO A 204 1.65 -4.66 7.86
C PRO A 204 1.26 -4.69 9.33
N VAL A 205 1.39 -3.56 10.03
CA VAL A 205 1.01 -3.42 11.44
C VAL A 205 -0.51 -3.54 11.64
N SER A 206 -1.30 -3.09 10.66
CA SER A 206 -2.78 -3.11 10.73
C SER A 206 -3.38 -3.95 9.60
N PRO A 207 -3.90 -5.16 9.89
CA PRO A 207 -4.58 -5.98 8.89
C PRO A 207 -5.72 -5.24 8.17
N SER A 208 -6.50 -4.43 8.89
CA SER A 208 -7.59 -3.65 8.29
C SER A 208 -7.11 -2.62 7.28
N LYS A 209 -5.99 -1.93 7.56
CA LYS A 209 -5.37 -0.97 6.63
C LYS A 209 -4.73 -1.66 5.45
N HIS A 210 -4.12 -2.82 5.67
CA HIS A 210 -3.60 -3.65 4.60
C HIS A 210 -4.72 -4.05 3.62
N TRP A 211 -5.84 -4.60 4.12
CA TRP A 211 -6.98 -4.95 3.28
C TRP A 211 -7.59 -3.74 2.58
N GLN A 212 -7.63 -2.58 3.22
CA GLN A 212 -8.06 -1.34 2.59
C GLN A 212 -7.16 -0.96 1.42
N ALA A 213 -5.83 -1.03 1.59
CA ALA A 213 -4.86 -0.80 0.52
C ALA A 213 -5.02 -1.80 -0.63
N GLN A 214 -5.20 -3.10 -0.32
CA GLN A 214 -5.51 -4.14 -1.29
C GLN A 214 -6.75 -3.77 -2.13
N GLY A 215 -7.81 -3.28 -1.49
CA GLY A 215 -9.04 -2.83 -2.15
C GLY A 215 -8.83 -1.61 -3.05
N VAL A 216 -8.06 -0.61 -2.60
CA VAL A 216 -7.70 0.58 -3.42
C VAL A 216 -6.97 0.15 -4.69
N LEU A 217 -5.96 -0.69 -4.55
CA LEU A 217 -5.14 -1.16 -5.67
C LEU A 217 -5.96 -2.03 -6.63
N ALA A 218 -6.81 -2.92 -6.10
CA ALA A 218 -7.70 -3.75 -6.90
C ALA A 218 -8.69 -2.90 -7.72
N ALA A 219 -9.31 -1.89 -7.10
CA ALA A 219 -10.24 -0.99 -7.77
C ALA A 219 -9.57 -0.17 -8.88
N ARG A 220 -8.32 0.27 -8.69
CA ARG A 220 -7.55 0.98 -9.73
C ARG A 220 -7.21 0.08 -10.91
N LEU A 221 -6.88 -1.19 -10.66
CA LEU A 221 -6.56 -2.14 -11.73
C LEU A 221 -7.77 -2.52 -12.58
N LEU A 222 -8.98 -2.57 -12.01
CA LEU A 222 -10.21 -2.91 -12.76
C LEU A 222 -10.74 -1.74 -13.61
N LYS A 223 -10.29 -0.51 -13.33
CA LYS A 223 -10.69 0.70 -14.09
C LYS A 223 -9.82 0.95 -15.34
N ARG A 224 -8.74 0.21 -15.49
CA ARG A 224 -7.81 0.29 -16.64
C ARG A 224 -8.08 -0.80 -17.66
#